data_7b54c4072b9ba78a755f005002c34836
#
_entry.id   7b54c4072b9ba78a755f005002c34836
#
_cell.length_a   1.000
_cell.length_b   1.000
_cell.length_c   1.000
_cell.angle_alpha   90.00
_cell.angle_beta   90.00
_cell.angle_gamma   90.00
#
_symmetry.space_group_name_H-M   'P 1'
#
loop_
_entity.id
_entity.type
_entity.pdbx_description
1 polymer ?
#
loop_
_entity_poly.entity_id
_entity_poly.type
_entity_poly.pdbx_seq_one_letter_code
_entity_poly.pdbx_strand_id
1 'polypeptide(L)'
;MQAKQRFTNVTLVTPIGEKNQDLLVKDNLIVDIVDRDSSVSDDFHIYDGEDNYIFPGMIDVLQHGFLNYLYGHAEENCTVDNAKLLPEVGVTGFLPSTPCLPPEQTRELLNNLSNDIDKSKEGSRILGIHSEGPCFALPGAHNPKNLRNPSVELAEELIDATNGKLKAVTIAPEMEGAEACIKRLKKDNISIHLGHSGANPEDVPMFADWGVDAATHMYDALPTYPADDTGVHVLSLTDALIAESRIALGLICDGIHVHPQLVELLSHLPSDRVFLETDSVKGSGSPVPVKFEFYPGRWCTVEKGKASTYDGLLAGSSLTSIEGLQNYLKYSKKSISQVSIAASLVPARVIGLDDKMGSIEKNKFADFILLRKNDLEIAETFIAGKSVYKSD
;
A
#
# COMPACT_ATOMS: atom_id res chain seq x y z
N MET A 1 30.56 -6.75 13.49
CA MET A 1 29.66 -6.58 14.63
C MET A 1 28.47 -5.79 14.13
N GLN A 2 27.26 -6.27 14.34
CA GLN A 2 26.06 -5.54 13.99
C GLN A 2 25.93 -4.34 14.92
N ALA A 3 25.59 -3.17 14.37
CA ALA A 3 25.54 -1.94 15.16
C ALA A 3 24.37 -1.98 16.13
N LYS A 4 24.63 -1.72 17.41
CA LYS A 4 23.62 -1.41 18.42
C LYS A 4 23.42 0.10 18.41
N GLN A 5 22.19 0.58 18.29
CA GLN A 5 21.87 2.00 18.20
C GLN A 5 20.81 2.37 19.23
N ARG A 6 21.00 3.50 19.90
CA ARG A 6 20.04 4.16 20.77
C ARG A 6 19.66 5.49 20.13
N PHE A 7 18.43 5.59 19.67
CA PHE A 7 17.86 6.81 19.15
C PHE A 7 17.32 7.64 20.30
N THR A 8 17.91 8.80 20.51
CA THR A 8 17.59 9.75 21.59
C THR A 8 17.03 11.03 20.99
N ASN A 9 16.48 11.91 21.85
CA ASN A 9 15.92 13.19 21.41
C ASN A 9 14.89 13.02 20.28
N VAL A 10 13.95 12.10 20.48
CA VAL A 10 12.88 11.73 19.54
C VAL A 10 11.53 11.67 20.25
N THR A 11 10.47 11.70 19.45
CA THR A 11 9.12 11.33 19.89
C THR A 11 8.67 10.10 19.08
N LEU A 12 8.44 8.99 19.75
CA LEU A 12 7.99 7.75 19.11
C LEU A 12 6.50 7.85 18.81
N VAL A 13 6.13 7.63 17.55
CA VAL A 13 4.73 7.53 17.11
C VAL A 13 4.32 6.06 17.19
N THR A 14 3.44 5.76 18.15
CA THR A 14 2.95 4.40 18.38
C THR A 14 1.42 4.32 18.16
N PRO A 15 0.84 3.14 17.94
CA PRO A 15 -0.62 3.01 17.77
C PRO A 15 -1.46 3.52 18.95
N ILE A 16 -0.86 3.58 20.14
CA ILE A 16 -1.52 4.01 21.38
C ILE A 16 -1.20 5.46 21.79
N GLY A 17 -0.45 6.20 20.95
CA GLY A 17 -0.10 7.60 21.22
C GLY A 17 1.39 7.89 21.03
N GLU A 18 1.76 9.14 21.21
CA GLU A 18 3.13 9.63 21.15
C GLU A 18 3.86 9.35 22.48
N LYS A 19 5.13 8.96 22.41
CA LYS A 19 5.96 8.67 23.58
C LYS A 19 7.31 9.37 23.49
N ASN A 20 7.66 10.13 24.52
CA ASN A 20 8.98 10.74 24.67
C ASN A 20 9.97 9.76 25.33
N GLN A 21 10.32 8.71 24.60
CA GLN A 21 11.17 7.60 25.02
C GLN A 21 12.27 7.37 23.99
N ASP A 22 13.32 6.66 24.35
CA ASP A 22 14.40 6.28 23.45
C ASP A 22 14.11 4.91 22.82
N LEU A 23 14.52 4.75 21.56
CA LEU A 23 14.38 3.51 20.80
C LEU A 23 15.72 2.78 20.75
N LEU A 24 15.73 1.52 21.17
CA LEU A 24 16.90 0.65 21.08
C LEU A 24 16.78 -0.30 19.89
N VAL A 25 17.77 -0.25 19.01
CA VAL A 25 17.84 -1.10 17.80
C VAL A 25 19.08 -1.97 17.87
N LYS A 26 18.91 -3.25 17.56
CA LYS A 26 20.00 -4.22 17.44
C LYS A 26 19.62 -5.28 16.41
N ASP A 27 20.56 -5.67 15.56
CA ASP A 27 20.40 -6.81 14.65
C ASP A 27 19.14 -6.71 13.78
N ASN A 28 18.86 -5.55 13.21
CA ASN A 28 17.70 -5.22 12.36
C ASN A 28 16.36 -5.08 13.11
N LEU A 29 16.33 -5.27 14.42
CA LEU A 29 15.10 -5.29 15.21
C LEU A 29 15.07 -4.16 16.23
N ILE A 30 13.89 -3.71 16.55
CA ILE A 30 13.59 -2.94 17.74
C ILE A 30 13.70 -3.90 18.93
N VAL A 31 14.72 -3.70 19.78
CA VAL A 31 14.94 -4.59 20.91
C VAL A 31 14.30 -4.09 22.20
N ASP A 32 14.16 -2.75 22.34
CA ASP A 32 13.45 -2.17 23.48
C ASP A 32 13.05 -0.72 23.23
N ILE A 33 12.14 -0.23 24.05
CA ILE A 33 11.75 1.18 24.18
C ILE A 33 11.93 1.53 25.64
N VAL A 34 12.76 2.52 25.94
CA VAL A 34 13.18 2.84 27.30
C VAL A 34 12.97 4.31 27.63
N ASP A 35 12.79 4.64 28.90
CA ASP A 35 12.74 6.03 29.33
C ASP A 35 14.10 6.71 29.08
N ARG A 36 14.07 8.02 28.79
CA ARG A 36 15.26 8.80 28.43
C ARG A 36 16.39 8.71 29.45
N ASP A 37 16.05 8.62 30.74
CA ASP A 37 17.01 8.54 31.85
C ASP A 37 17.42 7.10 32.18
N SER A 38 16.96 6.12 31.43
CA SER A 38 17.32 4.71 31.66
C SER A 38 18.79 4.47 31.40
N SER A 39 19.47 3.78 32.34
CA SER A 39 20.81 3.25 32.09
C SER A 39 20.74 2.13 31.05
N VAL A 40 21.42 2.36 29.94
CA VAL A 40 21.59 1.39 28.85
C VAL A 40 23.08 1.05 28.78
N SER A 41 23.41 -0.16 28.35
CA SER A 41 24.81 -0.59 28.15
C SER A 41 25.59 0.37 27.25
N ASP A 42 26.83 0.69 27.60
CA ASP A 42 27.70 1.64 26.88
C ASP A 42 28.07 1.21 25.45
N ASP A 43 27.68 0.01 25.03
CA ASP A 43 27.95 -0.52 23.69
C ASP A 43 26.92 -0.09 22.64
N PHE A 44 25.88 0.68 23.00
CA PHE A 44 24.97 1.31 22.08
C PHE A 44 25.54 2.63 21.54
N HIS A 45 25.62 2.72 20.21
CA HIS A 45 25.93 3.99 19.56
C HIS A 45 24.72 4.93 19.67
N ILE A 46 24.95 6.14 20.18
CA ILE A 46 23.90 7.16 20.33
C ILE A 46 23.66 7.83 18.99
N TYR A 47 22.41 7.88 18.58
CA TYR A 47 21.91 8.60 17.43
C TYR A 47 20.96 9.71 17.93
N ASP A 48 21.34 10.98 17.71
CA ASP A 48 20.46 12.13 18.03
C ASP A 48 19.42 12.29 16.91
N GLY A 49 18.14 12.16 17.27
CA GLY A 49 17.03 12.30 16.32
C GLY A 49 16.54 13.75 16.15
N GLU A 50 17.25 14.74 16.70
CA GLU A 50 17.02 16.18 16.46
C GLU A 50 15.56 16.63 16.74
N ASP A 51 14.93 16.07 17.78
CA ASP A 51 13.54 16.28 18.18
C ASP A 51 12.50 15.89 17.12
N ASN A 52 12.85 15.04 16.15
CA ASN A 52 11.94 14.53 15.16
C ASN A 52 11.01 13.43 15.73
N TYR A 53 9.94 13.13 15.00
CA TYR A 53 9.20 11.90 15.21
C TYR A 53 10.00 10.68 14.72
N ILE A 54 10.00 9.58 15.46
CA ILE A 54 10.17 8.25 14.88
C ILE A 54 8.79 7.73 14.51
N PHE A 55 8.51 7.74 13.23
CA PHE A 55 7.26 7.26 12.66
C PHE A 55 7.48 5.88 12.03
N PRO A 56 6.59 4.87 12.19
CA PRO A 56 6.74 3.58 11.53
C PRO A 56 6.90 3.76 10.03
N GLY A 57 7.81 3.02 9.41
CA GLY A 57 7.97 3.06 7.97
C GLY A 57 6.66 2.78 7.24
N MET A 58 6.35 3.57 6.24
CA MET A 58 5.11 3.42 5.47
C MET A 58 5.15 2.17 4.59
N ILE A 59 3.99 1.53 4.42
CA ILE A 59 3.83 0.32 3.61
C ILE A 59 2.80 0.61 2.53
N ASP A 60 3.20 0.44 1.27
CA ASP A 60 2.35 0.65 0.10
C ASP A 60 2.01 -0.69 -0.55
N VAL A 61 0.76 -1.10 -0.48
CA VAL A 61 0.32 -2.43 -0.95
C VAL A 61 -0.27 -2.39 -2.37
N LEU A 62 -0.40 -1.20 -2.96
CA LEU A 62 -0.84 -1.02 -4.34
C LEU A 62 -0.01 0.08 -4.99
N GLN A 63 0.95 -0.31 -5.82
CA GLN A 63 1.85 0.60 -6.51
C GLN A 63 2.25 0.01 -7.86
N HIS A 64 1.96 0.73 -8.96
CA HIS A 64 2.32 0.32 -10.33
C HIS A 64 3.66 0.89 -10.80
N GLY A 65 4.17 1.91 -10.12
CA GLY A 65 5.43 2.55 -10.45
C GLY A 65 5.72 3.79 -9.63
N PHE A 66 6.92 4.34 -9.83
CA PHE A 66 7.37 5.58 -9.17
C PHE A 66 8.49 6.21 -9.99
N LEU A 67 8.56 7.52 -10.07
CA LEU A 67 9.53 8.27 -10.87
C LEU A 67 9.56 7.77 -12.33
N ASN A 68 10.66 7.20 -12.78
CA ASN A 68 10.85 6.72 -14.15
C ASN A 68 10.42 5.27 -14.36
N TYR A 69 9.95 4.56 -13.33
CA TYR A 69 9.69 3.13 -13.35
C TYR A 69 8.20 2.81 -13.43
N LEU A 70 7.86 1.79 -14.21
CA LEU A 70 6.52 1.20 -14.33
C LEU A 70 6.64 -0.32 -14.33
N TYR A 71 6.04 -0.99 -13.36
CA TYR A 71 6.17 -2.45 -13.18
C TYR A 71 5.44 -3.26 -14.26
N GLY A 72 4.52 -2.64 -14.99
CA GLY A 72 3.79 -3.28 -16.10
C GLY A 72 4.63 -3.57 -17.35
N HIS A 73 5.84 -3.04 -17.42
CA HIS A 73 6.82 -3.34 -18.47
C HIS A 73 7.89 -4.26 -17.90
N ALA A 74 8.21 -5.32 -18.59
CA ALA A 74 9.23 -6.30 -18.16
C ALA A 74 10.66 -5.73 -18.30
N GLU A 75 10.90 -4.49 -17.87
CA GLU A 75 12.22 -3.90 -17.79
C GLU A 75 13.02 -4.59 -16.69
N GLU A 76 14.20 -5.10 -17.05
CA GLU A 76 15.06 -5.82 -16.11
C GLU A 76 15.50 -4.91 -14.95
N ASN A 77 15.39 -5.42 -13.70
CA ASN A 77 15.70 -4.74 -12.45
C ASN A 77 14.86 -3.49 -12.11
N CYS A 78 13.79 -3.21 -12.85
CA CYS A 78 12.93 -2.04 -12.62
C CYS A 78 12.48 -1.93 -11.14
N THR A 79 12.04 -3.03 -10.56
CA THR A 79 11.56 -3.07 -9.16
C THR A 79 12.70 -2.91 -8.15
N VAL A 80 13.87 -3.48 -8.42
CA VAL A 80 15.06 -3.37 -7.57
C VAL A 80 15.58 -1.93 -7.53
N ASP A 81 15.60 -1.27 -8.67
CA ASP A 81 16.09 0.11 -8.76
C ASP A 81 15.07 1.06 -8.12
N ASN A 82 13.77 0.80 -8.31
CA ASN A 82 12.74 1.59 -7.66
C ASN A 82 12.76 1.43 -6.13
N ALA A 83 13.03 0.23 -5.63
CA ALA A 83 13.16 -0.02 -4.19
C ALA A 83 14.21 0.87 -3.51
N LYS A 84 15.26 1.30 -4.23
CA LYS A 84 16.30 2.20 -3.71
C LYS A 84 15.83 3.65 -3.61
N LEU A 85 14.82 4.05 -4.40
CA LEU A 85 14.30 5.42 -4.45
C LEU A 85 13.12 5.65 -3.49
N LEU A 86 12.30 4.63 -3.24
CA LEU A 86 11.11 4.71 -2.40
C LEU A 86 11.36 5.19 -0.95
N PRO A 87 12.53 4.97 -0.32
CA PRO A 87 12.84 5.56 0.98
C PRO A 87 12.78 7.08 1.02
N GLU A 88 12.98 7.77 -0.11
CA GLU A 88 12.87 9.22 -0.24
C GLU A 88 11.46 9.74 0.09
N VAL A 89 10.44 8.92 -0.18
CA VAL A 89 9.04 9.22 0.11
C VAL A 89 8.50 8.41 1.30
N GLY A 90 9.40 7.87 2.14
CA GLY A 90 9.10 7.23 3.42
C GLY A 90 8.55 5.80 3.34
N VAL A 91 8.53 5.21 2.16
CA VAL A 91 8.14 3.81 1.99
C VAL A 91 9.28 2.91 2.45
N THR A 92 9.02 2.01 3.39
CA THR A 92 9.99 1.00 3.84
C THR A 92 9.64 -0.40 3.36
N GLY A 93 8.40 -0.60 2.93
CA GLY A 93 7.95 -1.85 2.34
C GLY A 93 6.84 -1.61 1.32
N PHE A 94 6.81 -2.41 0.25
CA PHE A 94 5.79 -2.25 -0.79
C PHE A 94 5.51 -3.56 -1.54
N LEU A 95 4.39 -3.57 -2.26
CA LEU A 95 4.05 -4.59 -3.23
C LEU A 95 4.06 -3.96 -4.64
N PRO A 96 4.97 -4.35 -5.55
CA PRO A 96 4.81 -4.02 -6.95
C PRO A 96 3.52 -4.65 -7.48
N SER A 97 2.66 -3.82 -8.10
CA SER A 97 1.35 -4.21 -8.58
C SER A 97 1.34 -4.34 -10.09
N THR A 98 0.73 -5.41 -10.60
CA THR A 98 0.73 -5.71 -12.03
C THR A 98 -0.58 -5.28 -12.67
N PRO A 99 -0.55 -4.66 -13.87
CA PRO A 99 -1.77 -4.40 -14.63
C PRO A 99 -2.29 -5.68 -15.32
N CYS A 100 -3.51 -5.63 -15.87
CA CYS A 100 -4.07 -6.71 -16.68
C CYS A 100 -3.38 -6.78 -18.03
N LEU A 101 -2.51 -7.79 -18.22
CA LEU A 101 -1.78 -8.10 -19.46
C LEU A 101 -2.29 -9.42 -20.08
N PRO A 102 -1.96 -9.71 -21.36
CA PRO A 102 -2.16 -11.04 -21.93
C PRO A 102 -1.48 -12.12 -21.08
N PRO A 103 -2.01 -13.36 -21.01
CA PRO A 103 -1.55 -14.40 -20.09
C PRO A 103 -0.04 -14.67 -20.13
N GLU A 104 0.56 -14.74 -21.32
CA GLU A 104 2.01 -14.97 -21.47
C GLU A 104 2.84 -13.81 -20.91
N GLN A 105 2.42 -12.57 -21.18
CA GLN A 105 3.08 -11.37 -20.65
C GLN A 105 2.88 -11.24 -19.13
N THR A 106 1.70 -11.60 -18.61
CA THR A 106 1.46 -11.65 -17.16
C THR A 106 2.43 -12.64 -16.50
N ARG A 107 2.58 -13.84 -17.05
CA ARG A 107 3.50 -14.86 -16.52
C ARG A 107 4.94 -14.39 -16.54
N GLU A 108 5.39 -13.79 -17.65
CA GLU A 108 6.74 -13.23 -17.79
C GLU A 108 6.98 -12.12 -16.75
N LEU A 109 6.06 -11.18 -16.64
CA LEU A 109 6.15 -10.08 -15.68
C LEU A 109 6.22 -10.60 -14.23
N LEU A 110 5.32 -11.51 -13.84
CA LEU A 110 5.30 -12.09 -12.49
C LEU A 110 6.61 -12.83 -12.15
N ASN A 111 7.17 -13.59 -13.11
CA ASN A 111 8.47 -14.23 -12.95
C ASN A 111 9.60 -13.19 -12.76
N ASN A 112 9.60 -12.11 -13.53
CA ASN A 112 10.61 -11.05 -13.42
C ASN A 112 10.54 -10.35 -12.07
N LEU A 113 9.33 -9.98 -11.61
CA LEU A 113 9.12 -9.40 -10.27
C LEU A 113 9.55 -10.38 -9.16
N SER A 114 9.25 -11.66 -9.31
CA SER A 114 9.68 -12.69 -8.35
C SER A 114 11.22 -12.78 -8.28
N ASN A 115 11.90 -12.71 -9.41
CA ASN A 115 13.38 -12.71 -9.47
C ASN A 115 13.97 -11.43 -8.87
N ASP A 116 13.31 -10.29 -9.06
CA ASP A 116 13.74 -9.00 -8.51
C ASP A 116 13.66 -8.99 -6.97
N ILE A 117 12.67 -9.63 -6.38
CA ILE A 117 12.59 -9.80 -4.91
C ILE A 117 13.84 -10.49 -4.37
N ASP A 118 14.32 -11.54 -5.04
CA ASP A 118 15.52 -12.27 -4.61
C ASP A 118 16.82 -11.45 -4.78
N LYS A 119 16.86 -10.57 -5.76
CA LYS A 119 18.00 -9.69 -6.05
C LYS A 119 18.05 -8.47 -5.14
N SER A 120 16.91 -7.97 -4.66
CA SER A 120 16.83 -6.76 -3.86
C SER A 120 17.51 -6.93 -2.50
N LYS A 121 18.53 -6.10 -2.24
CA LYS A 121 19.34 -6.13 -1.01
C LYS A 121 19.41 -4.78 -0.31
N GLU A 122 18.94 -3.73 -0.95
CA GLU A 122 19.04 -2.34 -0.52
C GLU A 122 17.71 -1.61 -0.77
N GLY A 123 17.48 -0.54 -0.01
CA GLY A 123 16.25 0.26 -0.13
C GLY A 123 15.04 -0.42 0.52
N SER A 124 13.87 -0.04 0.06
CA SER A 124 12.58 -0.53 0.57
C SER A 124 12.42 -2.03 0.34
N ARG A 125 11.79 -2.72 1.29
CA ARG A 125 11.53 -4.16 1.18
C ARG A 125 10.46 -4.42 0.13
N ILE A 126 10.76 -5.28 -0.83
CA ILE A 126 9.74 -5.83 -1.73
C ILE A 126 9.08 -6.98 -0.96
N LEU A 127 7.87 -6.74 -0.45
CA LEU A 127 7.19 -7.65 0.50
C LEU A 127 6.48 -8.82 -0.16
N GLY A 128 6.40 -8.83 -1.47
CA GLY A 128 5.72 -9.78 -2.32
C GLY A 128 5.23 -9.09 -3.58
N ILE A 129 4.26 -9.69 -4.26
CA ILE A 129 3.66 -9.19 -5.49
C ILE A 129 2.16 -9.02 -5.28
N HIS A 130 1.60 -7.93 -5.79
CA HIS A 130 0.16 -7.73 -5.88
C HIS A 130 -0.27 -7.92 -7.34
N SER A 131 -1.08 -8.94 -7.63
CA SER A 131 -1.74 -9.07 -8.92
C SER A 131 -3.02 -8.24 -8.89
N GLU A 132 -3.00 -7.06 -9.48
CA GLU A 132 -4.22 -6.28 -9.67
C GLU A 132 -4.97 -6.79 -10.90
N GLY A 133 -5.94 -7.65 -10.65
CA GLY A 133 -6.62 -8.44 -11.67
C GLY A 133 -5.92 -9.78 -11.98
N PRO A 134 -6.27 -10.43 -13.11
CA PRO A 134 -7.11 -9.97 -14.24
C PRO A 134 -8.64 -10.19 -14.07
N CYS A 135 -9.12 -10.52 -12.88
CA CYS A 135 -10.51 -10.89 -12.64
C CYS A 135 -11.37 -9.67 -12.27
N PHE A 136 -11.64 -8.81 -13.23
CA PHE A 136 -12.39 -7.57 -13.07
C PHE A 136 -13.74 -7.60 -13.81
N ALA A 137 -14.79 -7.13 -13.16
CA ALA A 137 -16.07 -6.84 -13.80
C ALA A 137 -16.06 -5.48 -14.52
N LEU A 138 -15.31 -4.52 -13.95
CA LEU A 138 -15.16 -3.16 -14.46
C LEU A 138 -13.68 -2.89 -14.79
N PRO A 139 -13.35 -2.69 -16.08
CA PRO A 139 -11.95 -2.59 -16.49
C PRO A 139 -11.21 -1.34 -15.99
N GLY A 140 -11.90 -0.24 -15.66
CA GLY A 140 -11.23 1.03 -15.39
C GLY A 140 -10.28 1.44 -16.53
N ALA A 141 -9.03 1.75 -16.21
CA ALA A 141 -8.00 2.06 -17.21
C ALA A 141 -7.35 0.81 -17.84
N HIS A 142 -7.58 -0.38 -17.30
CA HIS A 142 -7.02 -1.63 -17.83
C HIS A 142 -7.60 -2.03 -19.20
N ASN A 143 -6.88 -2.89 -19.91
CA ASN A 143 -7.33 -3.38 -21.21
C ASN A 143 -8.43 -4.45 -21.02
N PRO A 144 -9.69 -4.18 -21.43
CA PRO A 144 -10.79 -5.13 -21.24
C PRO A 144 -10.59 -6.47 -21.97
N LYS A 145 -9.71 -6.53 -22.98
CA LYS A 145 -9.40 -7.77 -23.72
C LYS A 145 -8.53 -8.74 -22.91
N ASN A 146 -7.89 -8.27 -21.85
CA ASN A 146 -7.01 -9.06 -21.00
C ASN A 146 -7.70 -9.57 -19.74
N LEU A 147 -8.97 -9.19 -19.53
CA LEU A 147 -9.75 -9.65 -18.39
C LEU A 147 -10.06 -11.14 -18.53
N ARG A 148 -10.05 -11.85 -17.40
CA ARG A 148 -10.26 -13.29 -17.33
C ARG A 148 -11.24 -13.62 -16.22
N ASN A 149 -12.02 -14.69 -16.42
CA ASN A 149 -12.85 -15.20 -15.34
C ASN A 149 -11.96 -15.85 -14.25
N PRO A 150 -12.29 -15.63 -12.97
CA PRO A 150 -11.60 -16.30 -11.89
C PRO A 150 -11.83 -17.80 -11.92
N SER A 151 -10.79 -18.58 -11.60
CA SER A 151 -10.88 -20.04 -11.48
C SER A 151 -9.76 -20.56 -10.58
N VAL A 152 -9.85 -21.82 -10.15
CA VAL A 152 -8.77 -22.46 -9.40
C VAL A 152 -7.49 -22.55 -10.24
N GLU A 153 -7.62 -22.84 -11.54
CA GLU A 153 -6.50 -22.92 -12.46
C GLU A 153 -5.78 -21.57 -12.61
N LEU A 154 -6.53 -20.46 -12.66
CA LEU A 154 -5.94 -19.12 -12.67
C LEU A 154 -5.22 -18.81 -11.38
N ALA A 155 -5.79 -19.19 -10.22
CA ALA A 155 -5.13 -19.01 -8.94
C ALA A 155 -3.78 -19.76 -8.88
N GLU A 156 -3.75 -21.01 -9.36
CA GLU A 156 -2.52 -21.81 -9.45
C GLU A 156 -1.52 -21.16 -10.41
N GLU A 157 -1.99 -20.68 -11.58
CA GLU A 157 -1.13 -19.98 -12.54
C GLU A 157 -0.42 -18.77 -11.93
N LEU A 158 -1.14 -17.93 -11.16
CA LEU A 158 -0.59 -16.75 -10.49
C LEU A 158 0.41 -17.14 -9.38
N ILE A 159 0.08 -18.16 -8.59
CA ILE A 159 0.96 -18.68 -7.52
C ILE A 159 2.27 -19.23 -8.13
N ASP A 160 2.16 -20.06 -9.15
CA ASP A 160 3.31 -20.67 -9.82
C ASP A 160 4.20 -19.60 -10.48
N ALA A 161 3.60 -18.65 -11.21
CA ALA A 161 4.34 -17.59 -11.90
C ALA A 161 5.10 -16.66 -10.94
N THR A 162 4.67 -16.55 -9.70
CA THR A 162 5.36 -15.76 -8.67
C THR A 162 6.33 -16.55 -7.80
N ASN A 163 6.52 -17.84 -8.07
CA ASN A 163 7.32 -18.74 -7.22
C ASN A 163 6.92 -18.64 -5.72
N GLY A 164 5.60 -18.57 -5.45
CA GLY A 164 5.04 -18.46 -4.11
C GLY A 164 5.20 -17.08 -3.44
N LYS A 165 5.56 -16.02 -4.20
CA LYS A 165 5.70 -14.65 -3.69
C LYS A 165 4.47 -13.78 -3.95
N LEU A 166 3.39 -14.35 -4.45
CA LEU A 166 2.11 -13.67 -4.55
C LEU A 166 1.62 -13.31 -3.15
N LYS A 167 1.31 -12.05 -2.91
CA LYS A 167 0.96 -11.57 -1.58
C LYS A 167 -0.46 -11.01 -1.52
N ALA A 168 -0.90 -10.40 -2.61
CA ALA A 168 -2.25 -9.86 -2.74
C ALA A 168 -2.80 -10.07 -4.15
N VAL A 169 -4.13 -10.18 -4.25
CA VAL A 169 -4.86 -10.22 -5.52
C VAL A 169 -6.09 -9.33 -5.41
N THR A 170 -6.24 -8.40 -6.35
CA THR A 170 -7.50 -7.66 -6.53
C THR A 170 -8.42 -8.43 -7.49
N ILE A 171 -9.67 -8.66 -7.07
CA ILE A 171 -10.66 -9.46 -7.79
C ILE A 171 -12.06 -8.86 -7.63
N ALA A 172 -12.90 -8.98 -8.66
CA ALA A 172 -14.33 -8.75 -8.59
C ALA A 172 -15.03 -10.04 -8.14
N PRO A 173 -15.50 -10.12 -6.88
CA PRO A 173 -15.95 -11.39 -6.30
C PRO A 173 -17.31 -11.86 -6.82
N GLU A 174 -18.07 -11.02 -7.52
CA GLU A 174 -19.32 -11.38 -8.18
C GLU A 174 -19.15 -12.22 -9.45
N MET A 175 -17.94 -12.32 -9.97
CA MET A 175 -17.68 -13.07 -11.20
C MET A 175 -17.81 -14.57 -10.97
N GLU A 176 -18.31 -15.28 -11.99
CA GLU A 176 -18.43 -16.74 -11.96
C GLU A 176 -17.06 -17.41 -11.69
N GLY A 177 -16.99 -18.29 -10.70
CA GLY A 177 -15.78 -18.98 -10.28
C GLY A 177 -14.98 -18.26 -9.18
N ALA A 178 -15.36 -17.03 -8.78
CA ALA A 178 -14.61 -16.23 -7.81
C ALA A 178 -14.50 -16.91 -6.44
N GLU A 179 -15.57 -17.53 -5.93
CA GLU A 179 -15.54 -18.22 -4.64
C GLU A 179 -14.45 -19.28 -4.60
N ALA A 180 -14.38 -20.15 -5.62
CA ALA A 180 -13.39 -21.22 -5.68
C ALA A 180 -11.96 -20.69 -5.82
N CYS A 181 -11.77 -19.64 -6.62
CA CYS A 181 -10.51 -18.94 -6.80
C CYS A 181 -10.03 -18.32 -5.48
N ILE A 182 -10.89 -17.54 -4.81
CA ILE A 182 -10.60 -16.91 -3.51
C ILE A 182 -10.21 -17.95 -2.47
N LYS A 183 -11.01 -19.00 -2.30
CA LYS A 183 -10.73 -20.10 -1.36
C LYS A 183 -9.42 -20.83 -1.67
N ARG A 184 -9.04 -20.92 -2.96
CA ARG A 184 -7.73 -21.49 -3.33
C ARG A 184 -6.58 -20.56 -2.91
N LEU A 185 -6.67 -19.27 -3.22
CA LEU A 185 -5.65 -18.27 -2.85
C LEU A 185 -5.47 -18.15 -1.32
N LYS A 186 -6.58 -18.19 -0.58
CA LYS A 186 -6.55 -18.13 0.90
C LYS A 186 -5.80 -19.29 1.55
N LYS A 187 -5.68 -20.47 0.92
CA LYS A 187 -4.88 -21.58 1.45
C LYS A 187 -3.39 -21.25 1.57
N ASP A 188 -2.89 -20.33 0.75
CA ASP A 188 -1.50 -19.86 0.80
C ASP A 188 -1.36 -18.50 1.51
N ASN A 189 -2.39 -18.10 2.28
CA ASN A 189 -2.45 -16.84 3.02
C ASN A 189 -2.26 -15.60 2.13
N ILE A 190 -2.76 -15.65 0.89
CA ILE A 190 -2.77 -14.52 -0.03
C ILE A 190 -3.91 -13.60 0.35
N SER A 191 -3.65 -12.30 0.46
CA SER A 191 -4.65 -11.28 0.75
C SER A 191 -5.56 -11.06 -0.46
N ILE A 192 -6.86 -11.04 -0.23
CA ILE A 192 -7.87 -10.85 -1.28
C ILE A 192 -8.49 -9.47 -1.14
N HIS A 193 -8.35 -8.67 -2.18
CA HIS A 193 -8.90 -7.33 -2.24
C HIS A 193 -10.07 -7.30 -3.23
N LEU A 194 -11.21 -6.79 -2.80
CA LEU A 194 -12.32 -6.49 -3.69
C LEU A 194 -12.02 -5.19 -4.43
N GLY A 195 -12.06 -5.21 -5.74
CA GLY A 195 -11.88 -4.02 -6.56
C GLY A 195 -12.40 -4.23 -7.99
N HIS A 196 -12.56 -3.14 -8.75
CA HIS A 196 -13.07 -3.20 -10.12
C HIS A 196 -14.37 -4.01 -10.26
N SER A 197 -15.26 -3.82 -9.31
CA SER A 197 -16.41 -4.68 -9.03
C SER A 197 -17.73 -3.91 -9.19
N GLY A 198 -18.68 -4.56 -9.83
CA GLY A 198 -20.08 -4.13 -9.92
C GLY A 198 -21.00 -5.00 -9.06
N ALA A 199 -20.46 -5.60 -7.98
CA ALA A 199 -21.19 -6.53 -7.13
C ALA A 199 -22.47 -5.94 -6.53
N ASN A 200 -23.45 -6.82 -6.29
CA ASN A 200 -24.60 -6.45 -5.48
C ASN A 200 -24.15 -6.16 -4.04
N PRO A 201 -24.48 -4.99 -3.49
CA PRO A 201 -24.12 -4.62 -2.13
C PRO A 201 -24.54 -5.64 -1.05
N GLU A 202 -25.65 -6.31 -1.23
CA GLU A 202 -26.17 -7.31 -0.29
C GLU A 202 -25.27 -8.56 -0.17
N ASP A 203 -24.41 -8.81 -1.17
CA ASP A 203 -23.52 -9.95 -1.20
C ASP A 203 -22.18 -9.71 -0.45
N VAL A 204 -21.89 -8.49 -0.03
CA VAL A 204 -20.63 -8.13 0.62
C VAL A 204 -20.32 -9.00 1.86
N PRO A 205 -21.28 -9.29 2.77
CA PRO A 205 -21.01 -10.20 3.89
C PRO A 205 -20.59 -11.62 3.45
N MET A 206 -21.16 -12.12 2.36
CA MET A 206 -20.80 -13.42 1.78
C MET A 206 -19.38 -13.40 1.22
N PHE A 207 -18.95 -12.31 0.60
CA PHE A 207 -17.57 -12.16 0.11
C PHE A 207 -16.55 -12.15 1.27
N ALA A 208 -16.90 -11.50 2.39
CA ALA A 208 -16.09 -11.57 3.60
C ALA A 208 -16.01 -13.00 4.16
N ASP A 209 -17.10 -13.80 4.09
CA ASP A 209 -17.11 -15.21 4.47
C ASP A 209 -16.22 -16.08 3.56
N TRP A 210 -16.07 -15.71 2.28
CA TRP A 210 -15.13 -16.39 1.36
C TRP A 210 -13.66 -16.05 1.66
N GLY A 211 -13.39 -14.94 2.35
CA GLY A 211 -12.07 -14.51 2.74
C GLY A 211 -11.57 -13.25 2.01
N VAL A 212 -12.47 -12.37 1.57
CA VAL A 212 -12.08 -11.03 1.15
C VAL A 212 -11.61 -10.23 2.36
N ASP A 213 -10.37 -9.73 2.31
CA ASP A 213 -9.69 -9.07 3.42
C ASP A 213 -9.78 -7.54 3.34
N ALA A 214 -9.80 -7.00 2.11
CA ALA A 214 -9.76 -5.56 1.86
C ALA A 214 -10.57 -5.15 0.62
N ALA A 215 -10.84 -3.86 0.50
CA ALA A 215 -11.27 -3.22 -0.73
C ALA A 215 -10.11 -2.38 -1.28
N THR A 216 -9.76 -2.56 -2.54
CA THR A 216 -8.79 -1.76 -3.27
C THR A 216 -9.40 -0.41 -3.62
N HIS A 217 -8.63 0.68 -3.50
CA HIS A 217 -8.93 2.06 -3.89
C HIS A 217 -10.44 2.41 -3.77
N MET A 218 -10.88 2.43 -2.51
CA MET A 218 -12.27 2.70 -2.13
C MET A 218 -12.81 3.93 -2.86
N TYR A 219 -14.01 3.82 -3.41
CA TYR A 219 -14.73 4.77 -4.27
C TYR A 219 -14.27 4.80 -5.74
N ASP A 220 -13.14 4.21 -6.11
CA ASP A 220 -12.75 4.09 -7.51
C ASP A 220 -13.18 2.74 -8.09
N ALA A 221 -13.59 2.73 -9.37
CA ALA A 221 -14.10 1.54 -10.06
C ALA A 221 -15.17 0.73 -9.27
N LEU A 222 -15.93 1.41 -8.42
CA LEU A 222 -17.06 0.89 -7.63
C LEU A 222 -18.29 1.75 -7.93
N PRO A 223 -19.19 1.33 -8.82
CA PRO A 223 -20.29 2.15 -9.29
C PRO A 223 -21.36 2.36 -8.20
N THR A 224 -22.01 3.52 -8.29
CA THR A 224 -23.27 3.76 -7.60
C THR A 224 -24.42 3.48 -8.53
N TYR A 225 -25.47 2.82 -8.05
CA TYR A 225 -26.67 2.56 -8.82
C TYR A 225 -27.73 3.64 -8.53
N PRO A 226 -28.43 4.15 -9.57
CA PRO A 226 -29.54 5.06 -9.37
C PRO A 226 -30.68 4.32 -8.65
N ALA A 227 -31.38 5.02 -7.75
CA ALA A 227 -32.62 4.54 -7.16
C ALA A 227 -33.76 4.57 -8.20
N ASP A 228 -34.64 3.57 -8.16
CA ASP A 228 -35.86 3.56 -8.96
C ASP A 228 -36.84 4.67 -8.52
N ASP A 229 -36.82 5.05 -7.26
CA ASP A 229 -37.58 6.14 -6.65
C ASP A 229 -36.62 7.17 -6.03
N THR A 230 -36.83 8.45 -6.34
CA THR A 230 -36.04 9.56 -5.81
C THR A 230 -36.19 9.77 -4.31
N GLY A 231 -37.23 9.18 -3.67
CA GLY A 231 -37.46 9.21 -2.22
C GLY A 231 -36.68 8.12 -1.45
N VAL A 232 -35.96 7.24 -2.14
CA VAL A 232 -35.25 6.11 -1.53
C VAL A 232 -33.75 6.23 -1.76
N HIS A 233 -32.97 6.12 -0.69
CA HIS A 233 -31.51 5.92 -0.79
C HIS A 233 -31.24 4.42 -1.00
N VAL A 234 -30.68 4.06 -2.15
CA VAL A 234 -30.30 2.68 -2.46
C VAL A 234 -28.95 2.39 -1.85
N LEU A 235 -28.80 1.23 -1.23
CA LEU A 235 -27.51 0.76 -0.71
C LEU A 235 -26.52 0.65 -1.88
N SER A 236 -25.42 1.38 -1.83
CA SER A 236 -24.31 1.25 -2.77
C SER A 236 -23.30 0.19 -2.32
N LEU A 237 -22.48 -0.30 -3.24
CA LEU A 237 -21.39 -1.22 -2.91
C LEU A 237 -20.42 -0.59 -1.89
N THR A 238 -20.16 0.71 -2.02
CA THR A 238 -19.31 1.45 -1.07
C THR A 238 -19.95 1.52 0.33
N ASP A 239 -21.25 1.74 0.43
CA ASP A 239 -21.96 1.73 1.72
C ASP A 239 -21.88 0.36 2.40
N ALA A 240 -22.05 -0.72 1.63
CA ALA A 240 -21.96 -2.09 2.14
C ALA A 240 -20.54 -2.43 2.61
N LEU A 241 -19.49 -2.00 1.88
CA LEU A 241 -18.09 -2.16 2.30
C LEU A 241 -17.77 -1.37 3.57
N ILE A 242 -18.33 -0.16 3.73
CA ILE A 242 -18.20 0.63 4.96
C ILE A 242 -18.87 -0.09 6.14
N ALA A 243 -20.02 -0.69 5.93
CA ALA A 243 -20.78 -1.42 6.95
C ALA A 243 -20.15 -2.76 7.35
N GLU A 244 -19.44 -3.44 6.42
CA GLU A 244 -18.82 -4.73 6.68
C GLU A 244 -17.49 -4.59 7.44
N SER A 245 -17.53 -4.83 8.75
CA SER A 245 -16.37 -4.56 9.63
C SER A 245 -15.14 -5.44 9.42
N ARG A 246 -15.26 -6.54 8.72
CA ARG A 246 -14.16 -7.48 8.46
C ARG A 246 -13.27 -7.09 7.28
N ILE A 247 -13.75 -6.20 6.40
CA ILE A 247 -13.05 -5.77 5.19
C ILE A 247 -12.35 -4.43 5.45
N ALA A 248 -11.04 -4.36 5.31
CA ALA A 248 -10.27 -3.13 5.36
C ALA A 248 -10.47 -2.30 4.08
N LEU A 249 -10.34 -0.97 4.16
CA LEU A 249 -10.64 -0.06 3.07
C LEU A 249 -9.38 0.66 2.61
N GLY A 250 -8.86 0.32 1.43
CA GLY A 250 -7.73 0.99 0.79
C GLY A 250 -8.13 2.36 0.25
N LEU A 251 -7.30 3.36 0.44
CA LEU A 251 -7.66 4.73 0.15
C LEU A 251 -6.54 5.47 -0.58
N ILE A 252 -6.80 5.93 -1.80
CA ILE A 252 -5.95 6.89 -2.52
C ILE A 252 -6.27 8.28 -1.96
N CYS A 253 -5.39 8.80 -1.12
CA CYS A 253 -5.65 10.04 -0.40
C CYS A 253 -5.05 11.27 -1.12
N ASP A 254 -5.31 11.41 -2.43
CA ASP A 254 -4.81 12.51 -3.26
C ASP A 254 -5.76 13.72 -3.34
N GLY A 255 -7.01 13.57 -2.84
CA GLY A 255 -8.06 14.58 -2.94
C GLY A 255 -8.69 14.71 -4.34
N ILE A 256 -8.35 13.80 -5.26
CA ILE A 256 -8.85 13.69 -6.65
C ILE A 256 -9.73 12.46 -6.79
N HIS A 257 -9.19 11.27 -6.49
CA HIS A 257 -9.94 10.01 -6.48
C HIS A 257 -11.01 10.03 -5.39
N VAL A 258 -10.67 10.55 -4.21
CA VAL A 258 -11.59 10.63 -3.08
C VAL A 258 -11.66 12.06 -2.56
N HIS A 259 -12.89 12.60 -2.54
CA HIS A 259 -13.12 13.94 -2.01
C HIS A 259 -12.71 14.01 -0.53
N PRO A 260 -12.06 15.11 -0.06
CA PRO A 260 -11.60 15.23 1.34
C PRO A 260 -12.67 14.98 2.40
N GLN A 261 -13.93 15.33 2.15
CA GLN A 261 -15.04 15.05 3.07
C GLN A 261 -15.36 13.55 3.21
N LEU A 262 -15.12 12.74 2.16
CA LEU A 262 -15.27 11.29 2.24
C LEU A 262 -14.09 10.66 3.00
N VAL A 263 -12.89 11.23 2.87
CA VAL A 263 -11.74 10.84 3.72
C VAL A 263 -12.06 11.12 5.20
N GLU A 264 -12.59 12.31 5.51
CA GLU A 264 -13.04 12.65 6.87
C GLU A 264 -14.12 11.66 7.36
N LEU A 265 -15.11 11.34 6.53
CA LEU A 265 -16.15 10.37 6.86
C LEU A 265 -15.57 8.99 7.20
N LEU A 266 -14.72 8.44 6.33
CA LEU A 266 -14.08 7.14 6.56
C LEU A 266 -13.19 7.13 7.81
N SER A 267 -12.58 8.26 8.14
CA SER A 267 -11.73 8.38 9.32
C SER A 267 -12.50 8.21 10.65
N HIS A 268 -13.83 8.31 10.65
CA HIS A 268 -14.67 8.03 11.84
C HIS A 268 -14.89 6.54 12.09
N LEU A 269 -14.54 5.68 11.15
CA LEU A 269 -14.52 4.24 11.36
C LEU A 269 -13.44 3.86 12.41
N PRO A 270 -13.50 2.66 12.99
CA PRO A 270 -12.40 2.14 13.80
C PRO A 270 -11.06 2.28 13.06
N SER A 271 -10.00 2.65 13.78
CA SER A 271 -8.71 3.04 13.18
C SER A 271 -8.01 1.91 12.42
N ASP A 272 -8.45 0.68 12.59
CA ASP A 272 -7.95 -0.51 11.90
C ASP A 272 -8.72 -0.86 10.62
N ARG A 273 -9.63 0.01 10.17
CA ARG A 273 -10.47 -0.20 9.00
C ARG A 273 -9.94 0.47 7.74
N VAL A 274 -9.21 1.56 7.85
CA VAL A 274 -8.70 2.33 6.71
C VAL A 274 -7.20 2.18 6.60
N PHE A 275 -6.71 1.96 5.41
CA PHE A 275 -5.28 2.02 5.10
C PHE A 275 -5.03 2.90 3.87
N LEU A 276 -3.83 3.49 3.82
CA LEU A 276 -3.39 4.29 2.69
C LEU A 276 -2.68 3.39 1.68
N GLU A 277 -2.99 3.60 0.43
CA GLU A 277 -2.29 3.06 -0.73
C GLU A 277 -2.18 4.16 -1.78
N THR A 278 -1.13 4.12 -2.59
CA THR A 278 -0.92 5.21 -3.55
C THR A 278 -1.59 4.95 -4.89
N ASP A 279 -1.63 3.71 -5.32
CA ASP A 279 -1.93 3.37 -6.72
C ASP A 279 -1.07 4.20 -7.69
N SER A 280 0.18 4.48 -7.26
CA SER A 280 1.08 5.34 -7.99
C SER A 280 1.57 4.70 -9.27
N VAL A 281 1.80 5.52 -10.29
CA VAL A 281 2.29 5.10 -11.59
C VAL A 281 3.60 5.79 -11.94
N LYS A 282 4.20 5.43 -13.08
CA LYS A 282 5.35 6.15 -13.64
C LYS A 282 5.05 7.66 -13.74
N GLY A 283 5.96 8.47 -13.23
CA GLY A 283 5.81 9.91 -13.11
C GLY A 283 5.38 10.39 -11.73
N SER A 284 4.90 9.52 -10.84
CA SER A 284 4.66 9.88 -9.43
C SER A 284 5.98 10.32 -8.79
N GLY A 285 5.94 11.41 -8.02
CA GLY A 285 7.13 12.02 -7.43
C GLY A 285 8.05 12.77 -8.40
N SER A 286 7.73 12.81 -9.71
CA SER A 286 8.53 13.51 -10.72
C SER A 286 8.07 14.95 -10.93
N PRO A 287 8.97 15.86 -11.39
CA PRO A 287 8.55 17.09 -11.99
C PRO A 287 7.64 16.82 -13.18
N VAL A 288 6.45 17.39 -13.18
CA VAL A 288 5.42 17.19 -14.20
C VAL A 288 5.56 18.17 -15.39
N PRO A 289 5.06 17.86 -16.62
CA PRO A 289 4.31 16.65 -16.98
C PRO A 289 5.20 15.47 -17.38
N VAL A 290 4.73 14.23 -17.12
CA VAL A 290 5.35 12.99 -17.59
C VAL A 290 4.36 12.21 -18.45
N LYS A 291 4.81 11.73 -19.62
CA LYS A 291 4.03 10.86 -20.50
C LYS A 291 4.62 9.46 -20.50
N PHE A 292 3.76 8.46 -20.44
CA PHE A 292 4.18 7.06 -20.51
C PHE A 292 3.09 6.19 -21.15
N GLU A 293 3.49 5.02 -21.60
CA GLU A 293 2.58 4.00 -22.10
C GLU A 293 2.27 3.04 -20.95
N PHE A 294 1.00 2.98 -20.52
CA PHE A 294 0.56 2.11 -19.41
C PHE A 294 0.55 0.64 -19.83
N TYR A 295 0.06 0.37 -21.02
CA TYR A 295 0.20 -0.88 -21.76
C TYR A 295 0.20 -0.58 -23.27
N PRO A 296 0.62 -1.50 -24.16
CA PRO A 296 0.74 -1.22 -25.60
C PRO A 296 -0.51 -0.54 -26.19
N GLY A 297 -0.34 0.67 -26.70
CA GLY A 297 -1.39 1.51 -27.27
C GLY A 297 -2.18 2.37 -26.27
N ARG A 298 -1.95 2.27 -24.97
CA ARG A 298 -2.61 3.07 -23.93
C ARG A 298 -1.67 4.06 -23.29
N TRP A 299 -1.71 5.27 -23.77
CA TRP A 299 -0.88 6.37 -23.28
C TRP A 299 -1.54 7.12 -22.13
N CYS A 300 -0.75 7.44 -21.12
CA CYS A 300 -1.13 8.21 -19.95
C CYS A 300 -0.27 9.46 -19.81
N THR A 301 -0.80 10.46 -19.15
CA THR A 301 -0.08 11.68 -18.78
C THR A 301 -0.25 11.94 -17.30
N VAL A 302 0.85 12.21 -16.61
CA VAL A 302 0.86 12.69 -15.22
C VAL A 302 1.03 14.20 -15.25
N GLU A 303 0.06 14.91 -14.72
CA GLU A 303 0.06 16.38 -14.60
C GLU A 303 -0.57 16.80 -13.26
N LYS A 304 0.12 17.66 -12.49
CA LYS A 304 -0.41 18.33 -11.29
C LYS A 304 -1.21 17.42 -10.34
N GLY A 305 -0.62 16.30 -9.96
CA GLY A 305 -1.23 15.37 -9.01
C GLY A 305 -2.22 14.38 -9.62
N LYS A 306 -2.37 14.34 -10.95
CA LYS A 306 -3.31 13.47 -11.64
C LYS A 306 -2.62 12.64 -12.71
N ALA A 307 -2.89 11.33 -12.71
CA ALA A 307 -2.55 10.45 -13.82
C ALA A 307 -3.82 10.16 -14.63
N SER A 308 -3.79 10.39 -15.94
CA SER A 308 -4.97 10.19 -16.80
C SER A 308 -4.61 9.71 -18.19
N THR A 309 -5.49 8.88 -18.76
CA THR A 309 -5.43 8.45 -20.15
C THR A 309 -5.87 9.57 -21.10
N TYR A 310 -5.60 9.43 -22.40
CA TYR A 310 -6.02 10.42 -23.42
C TYR A 310 -7.52 10.64 -23.50
N ASP A 311 -8.34 9.63 -23.17
CA ASP A 311 -9.80 9.74 -23.13
C ASP A 311 -10.32 10.22 -21.77
N GLY A 312 -9.42 10.64 -20.86
CA GLY A 312 -9.75 11.35 -19.63
C GLY A 312 -10.07 10.44 -18.43
N LEU A 313 -9.91 9.12 -18.53
CA LEU A 313 -10.02 8.22 -17.38
C LEU A 313 -8.82 8.39 -16.46
N LEU A 314 -9.03 8.26 -15.16
CA LEU A 314 -7.96 8.09 -14.20
C LEU A 314 -7.24 6.75 -14.47
N ALA A 315 -5.93 6.72 -14.29
CA ALA A 315 -5.09 5.55 -14.52
C ALA A 315 -4.05 5.48 -13.40
N GLY A 316 -4.51 5.11 -12.23
CA GLY A 316 -3.77 5.25 -10.99
C GLY A 316 -3.55 6.71 -10.59
N SER A 317 -2.61 6.96 -9.70
CA SER A 317 -2.33 8.28 -9.15
C SER A 317 -0.90 8.76 -9.42
N SER A 318 -0.66 10.05 -9.18
CA SER A 318 0.69 10.61 -9.06
C SER A 318 1.12 10.80 -7.61
N LEU A 319 0.33 10.31 -6.67
CA LEU A 319 0.52 10.47 -5.23
C LEU A 319 1.82 9.78 -4.77
N THR A 320 2.57 10.46 -3.91
CA THR A 320 3.62 9.82 -3.11
C THR A 320 3.07 9.45 -1.74
N SER A 321 3.68 8.46 -1.08
CA SER A 321 3.19 7.99 0.23
C SER A 321 3.24 9.09 1.29
N ILE A 322 4.27 9.95 1.27
CA ILE A 322 4.34 11.08 2.21
C ILE A 322 3.24 12.12 1.96
N GLU A 323 2.94 12.43 0.70
CA GLU A 323 1.80 13.31 0.38
C GLU A 323 0.47 12.68 0.81
N GLY A 324 0.29 11.37 0.63
CA GLY A 324 -0.87 10.63 1.11
C GLY A 324 -1.04 10.73 2.63
N LEU A 325 0.04 10.58 3.38
CA LEU A 325 0.08 10.75 4.83
C LEU A 325 -0.32 12.18 5.23
N GLN A 326 0.30 13.18 4.63
CA GLN A 326 0.03 14.61 4.91
C GLN A 326 -1.43 14.97 4.59
N ASN A 327 -1.94 14.49 3.46
CA ASN A 327 -3.33 14.68 3.05
C ASN A 327 -4.31 13.98 4.04
N TYR A 328 -4.01 12.73 4.42
CA TYR A 328 -4.86 12.02 5.36
C TYR A 328 -4.89 12.70 6.73
N LEU A 329 -3.76 13.16 7.25
CA LEU A 329 -3.71 13.96 8.48
C LEU A 329 -4.57 15.23 8.38
N LYS A 330 -4.43 15.96 7.27
CA LYS A 330 -5.15 17.20 7.00
C LYS A 330 -6.66 16.98 6.87
N TYR A 331 -7.09 15.96 6.14
CA TYR A 331 -8.51 15.73 5.86
C TYR A 331 -9.22 15.03 7.01
N SER A 332 -8.58 14.05 7.64
CA SER A 332 -9.17 13.27 8.74
C SER A 332 -9.19 14.00 10.08
N LYS A 333 -8.31 15.00 10.27
CA LYS A 333 -8.08 15.69 11.55
C LYS A 333 -7.70 14.74 12.69
N LYS A 334 -7.13 13.59 12.36
CA LYS A 334 -6.64 12.58 13.31
C LYS A 334 -5.27 12.96 13.87
N SER A 335 -4.90 12.39 15.00
CA SER A 335 -3.54 12.51 15.53
C SER A 335 -2.53 11.78 14.65
N ILE A 336 -1.27 12.18 14.72
CA ILE A 336 -0.19 11.51 13.97
C ILE A 336 -0.10 10.01 14.30
N SER A 337 -0.42 9.60 15.52
CA SER A 337 -0.50 8.20 15.94
C SER A 337 -1.63 7.43 15.24
N GLN A 338 -2.79 8.06 15.05
CA GLN A 338 -3.89 7.44 14.31
C GLN A 338 -3.58 7.35 12.80
N VAL A 339 -2.87 8.34 12.26
CA VAL A 339 -2.39 8.33 10.87
C VAL A 339 -1.38 7.20 10.66
N SER A 340 -0.49 6.94 11.64
CA SER A 340 0.48 5.85 11.51
C SER A 340 -0.17 4.46 11.42
N ILE A 341 -1.34 4.30 12.01
CA ILE A 341 -2.11 3.05 11.88
C ILE A 341 -2.53 2.86 10.42
N ALA A 342 -3.09 3.89 9.78
CA ALA A 342 -3.53 3.82 8.38
C ALA A 342 -2.36 3.72 7.37
N ALA A 343 -1.23 4.38 7.64
CA ALA A 343 -0.09 4.42 6.72
C ALA A 343 0.85 3.21 6.84
N SER A 344 0.80 2.49 7.97
CA SER A 344 1.80 1.46 8.26
C SER A 344 1.22 0.18 8.85
N LEU A 345 0.43 0.26 9.93
CA LEU A 345 -0.01 -0.94 10.67
C LEU A 345 -1.11 -1.72 9.92
N VAL A 346 -2.13 -1.02 9.40
CA VAL A 346 -3.23 -1.69 8.69
C VAL A 346 -2.75 -2.31 7.38
N PRO A 347 -1.97 -1.63 6.51
CA PRO A 347 -1.44 -2.29 5.31
C PRO A 347 -0.54 -3.48 5.64
N ALA A 348 0.26 -3.43 6.73
CA ALA A 348 1.02 -4.61 7.19
C ALA A 348 0.09 -5.76 7.58
N ARG A 349 -1.02 -5.48 8.28
CA ARG A 349 -2.01 -6.47 8.71
C ARG A 349 -2.74 -7.09 7.52
N VAL A 350 -3.17 -6.28 6.57
CA VAL A 350 -3.87 -6.74 5.36
C VAL A 350 -3.05 -7.78 4.61
N ILE A 351 -1.74 -7.63 4.60
CA ILE A 351 -0.84 -8.60 3.96
C ILE A 351 -0.22 -9.61 4.95
N GLY A 352 -0.68 -9.67 6.21
CA GLY A 352 -0.24 -10.64 7.22
C GLY A 352 1.21 -10.49 7.65
N LEU A 353 1.70 -9.26 7.85
CA LEU A 353 3.05 -8.92 8.29
C LEU A 353 3.09 -8.01 9.52
N ASP A 354 1.95 -7.76 10.17
CA ASP A 354 1.85 -6.85 11.32
C ASP A 354 2.53 -7.39 12.59
N ASP A 355 2.86 -8.66 12.63
CA ASP A 355 3.75 -9.24 13.65
C ASP A 355 5.23 -8.82 13.49
N LYS A 356 5.64 -8.38 12.30
CA LYS A 356 7.02 -8.07 11.92
C LYS A 356 7.29 -6.60 11.67
N MET A 357 6.29 -5.82 11.25
CA MET A 357 6.46 -4.43 10.82
C MET A 357 5.16 -3.61 11.00
N GLY A 358 5.18 -2.34 10.61
CA GLY A 358 4.01 -1.47 10.60
C GLY A 358 3.77 -0.69 11.91
N SER A 359 4.54 -0.92 12.96
CA SER A 359 4.48 -0.14 14.21
C SER A 359 5.82 -0.13 14.95
N ILE A 360 6.02 0.87 15.80
CA ILE A 360 7.20 0.97 16.68
C ILE A 360 6.95 0.13 17.92
N GLU A 361 7.32 -1.15 17.83
CA GLU A 361 7.14 -2.12 18.91
C GLU A 361 8.32 -3.10 18.98
N LYS A 362 8.57 -3.62 20.19
CA LYS A 362 9.64 -4.59 20.44
C LYS A 362 9.48 -5.85 19.57
N ASN A 363 10.59 -6.36 19.05
CA ASN A 363 10.74 -7.49 18.17
C ASN A 363 10.26 -7.28 16.72
N LYS A 364 9.78 -6.09 16.36
CA LYS A 364 9.53 -5.74 14.96
C LYS A 364 10.79 -5.23 14.28
N PHE A 365 10.79 -5.26 12.96
CA PHE A 365 11.88 -4.69 12.17
C PHE A 365 12.09 -3.22 12.52
N ALA A 366 13.34 -2.80 12.57
CA ALA A 366 13.71 -1.41 12.76
C ALA A 366 13.61 -0.66 11.41
N ASP A 367 12.39 -0.61 10.88
CA ASP A 367 12.00 0.08 9.65
C ASP A 367 11.13 1.28 10.06
N PHE A 368 11.69 2.48 9.99
CA PHE A 368 11.03 3.70 10.43
C PHE A 368 11.59 4.93 9.71
N ILE A 369 10.88 6.03 9.80
CA ILE A 369 11.31 7.33 9.28
C ILE A 369 11.48 8.33 10.43
N LEU A 370 12.48 9.20 10.32
CA LEU A 370 12.53 10.45 11.06
C LEU A 370 11.71 11.48 10.30
N LEU A 371 10.61 11.90 10.91
CA LEU A 371 9.67 12.85 10.32
C LEU A 371 9.76 14.17 11.09
N ARG A 372 10.06 15.27 10.40
CA ARG A 372 10.14 16.59 11.02
C ARG A 372 8.78 17.01 11.58
N LYS A 373 8.75 17.52 12.81
CA LYS A 373 7.50 17.89 13.49
C LYS A 373 6.83 19.13 12.92
N ASN A 374 7.61 20.04 12.32
CA ASN A 374 7.14 21.35 11.85
C ASN A 374 6.43 21.31 10.50
N ASP A 375 6.87 20.45 9.60
CA ASP A 375 6.39 20.39 8.21
C ASP A 375 6.00 18.99 7.75
N LEU A 376 6.28 17.95 8.56
CA LEU A 376 6.05 16.55 8.25
C LEU A 376 6.79 16.09 6.99
N GLU A 377 7.97 16.65 6.76
CA GLU A 377 8.88 16.19 5.72
C GLU A 377 9.81 15.11 6.28
N ILE A 378 10.27 14.22 5.42
CA ILE A 378 11.17 13.13 5.80
C ILE A 378 12.58 13.70 5.99
N ALA A 379 13.11 13.59 7.20
CA ALA A 379 14.50 13.90 7.48
C ALA A 379 15.42 12.73 7.13
N GLU A 380 15.01 11.51 7.49
CA GLU A 380 15.83 10.31 7.25
C GLU A 380 14.94 9.05 7.26
N THR A 381 15.29 8.05 6.46
CA THR A 381 14.59 6.76 6.42
C THR A 381 15.54 5.64 6.81
N PHE A 382 15.09 4.80 7.75
CA PHE A 382 15.82 3.66 8.26
C PHE A 382 15.13 2.36 7.87
N ILE A 383 15.91 1.42 7.34
CA ILE A 383 15.47 0.05 7.04
C ILE A 383 16.47 -0.92 7.67
N ALA A 384 15.95 -1.87 8.44
CA ALA A 384 16.77 -2.78 9.23
C ALA A 384 17.75 -2.03 10.17
N GLY A 385 17.34 -0.88 10.71
CA GLY A 385 18.15 -0.02 11.55
C GLY A 385 19.29 0.72 10.83
N LYS A 386 19.35 0.69 9.51
CA LYS A 386 20.34 1.40 8.70
C LYS A 386 19.71 2.59 8.02
N SER A 387 20.37 3.72 8.04
CA SER A 387 20.01 4.87 7.22
C SER A 387 20.16 4.51 5.73
N VAL A 388 19.08 4.64 4.97
CA VAL A 388 19.02 4.37 3.53
C VAL A 388 18.68 5.60 2.70
N TYR A 389 18.17 6.62 3.34
CA TYR A 389 17.91 7.95 2.78
C TYR A 389 18.08 9.01 3.86
N LYS A 390 18.67 10.14 3.49
CA LYS A 390 18.77 11.33 4.34
C LYS A 390 18.55 12.56 3.46
N SER A 391 17.64 13.46 3.89
CA SER A 391 17.44 14.75 3.22
C SER A 391 18.66 15.67 3.44
N ASP A 392 18.96 16.51 2.46
CA ASP A 392 20.03 17.53 2.55
C ASP A 392 19.74 18.58 3.62
#